data_f668821a990eb69e1ed59c1f37cd4cf2
#
_entry.id   f668821a990eb69e1ed59c1f37cd4cf2
#
_cell.length_a   1.000
_cell.length_b   1.000
_cell.length_c   1.000
_cell.angle_alpha   90.00
_cell.angle_beta   90.00
_cell.angle_gamma   90.00
#
_symmetry.space_group_name_H-M   'P 1'
#
loop_
_entity.id
_entity.type
_entity.pdbx_description
1 polymer ?
#
loop_
_entity_poly.entity_id
_entity_poly.type
_entity_poly.pdbx_seq_one_letter_code
_entity_poly.pdbx_strand_id
1 'polypeptide(L)'
;MNLRKLHKYISLIVSLQLLLWTVSGIYFSFNKIENVRGEQYYKAEKAPVIIEPAIQEKLSQESVFEIITEQTILKPITIELIEEPKKGSEYRGRDLPLYKVLAENTDGEELNIYQNPYSGEIVAIRSQQWRIWDLMWGFHIMDWVERDNIDNILLKIFSFIALFTAVSGIVLFFKPK
;
A
#
# COMPACT_ATOMS: atom_id res chain seq x y z
N MET A 1 -13.17 40.71 -4.32
CA MET A 1 -11.92 40.14 -4.92
C MET A 1 -12.24 39.70 -6.33
N ASN A 2 -11.42 40.08 -7.33
CA ASN A 2 -11.65 39.69 -8.74
C ASN A 2 -11.39 38.18 -8.91
N LEU A 3 -12.22 37.48 -9.70
CA LEU A 3 -12.10 36.05 -9.97
C LEU A 3 -10.67 35.65 -10.41
N ARG A 4 -9.97 36.47 -11.20
CA ARG A 4 -8.57 36.21 -11.60
C ARG A 4 -7.61 36.17 -10.41
N LYS A 5 -7.76 37.11 -9.45
CA LYS A 5 -6.93 37.12 -8.24
C LYS A 5 -7.25 35.93 -7.35
N LEU A 6 -8.54 35.59 -7.17
CA LEU A 6 -8.96 34.45 -6.40
C LEU A 6 -8.39 33.15 -6.97
N HIS A 7 -8.59 32.92 -8.27
CA HIS A 7 -8.04 31.75 -8.98
C HIS A 7 -6.51 31.65 -8.81
N LYS A 8 -5.77 32.75 -9.00
CA LYS A 8 -4.30 32.76 -8.87
C LYS A 8 -3.81 32.24 -7.51
N TYR A 9 -4.40 32.72 -6.41
CA TYR A 9 -3.94 32.32 -5.07
C TYR A 9 -4.40 30.91 -4.70
N ILE A 10 -5.62 30.55 -5.05
CA ILE A 10 -6.13 29.18 -4.81
C ILE A 10 -5.33 28.16 -5.63
N SER A 11 -5.04 28.46 -6.90
CA SER A 11 -4.22 27.58 -7.74
C SER A 11 -2.82 27.37 -7.16
N LEU A 12 -2.21 28.41 -6.58
CA LEU A 12 -0.91 28.27 -5.94
C LEU A 12 -0.96 27.33 -4.73
N ILE A 13 -1.99 27.47 -3.89
CA ILE A 13 -2.16 26.61 -2.70
C ILE A 13 -2.36 25.15 -3.09
N VAL A 14 -3.21 24.93 -4.10
CA VAL A 14 -3.55 23.55 -4.52
C VAL A 14 -2.49 22.90 -5.42
N SER A 15 -1.61 23.71 -6.03
CA SER A 15 -0.63 23.22 -7.02
C SER A 15 0.33 22.16 -6.47
N LEU A 16 0.74 22.30 -5.21
CA LEU A 16 1.61 21.30 -4.57
C LEU A 16 0.91 19.95 -4.47
N GLN A 17 -0.34 19.92 -4.04
CA GLN A 17 -1.10 18.67 -3.94
C GLN A 17 -1.42 18.10 -5.33
N LEU A 18 -1.75 18.94 -6.31
CA LEU A 18 -1.93 18.49 -7.69
C LEU A 18 -0.64 17.85 -8.25
N LEU A 19 0.52 18.42 -7.91
CA LEU A 19 1.80 17.82 -8.28
C LEU A 19 1.97 16.43 -7.64
N LEU A 20 1.70 16.30 -6.35
CA LEU A 20 1.76 15.00 -5.66
C LEU A 20 0.78 13.98 -6.25
N TRP A 21 -0.44 14.38 -6.57
CA TRP A 21 -1.41 13.52 -7.25
C TRP A 21 -0.94 13.08 -8.66
N THR A 22 -0.33 13.99 -9.40
CA THR A 22 0.20 13.67 -10.74
C THR A 22 1.38 12.71 -10.64
N VAL A 23 2.34 12.98 -9.74
CA VAL A 23 3.51 12.12 -9.55
C VAL A 23 3.10 10.72 -9.07
N SER A 24 2.22 10.63 -8.07
CA SER A 24 1.72 9.34 -7.60
C SER A 24 0.91 8.61 -8.67
N GLY A 25 0.08 9.31 -9.43
CA GLY A 25 -0.68 8.74 -10.55
C GLY A 25 0.22 8.17 -11.65
N ILE A 26 1.29 8.88 -12.01
CA ILE A 26 2.32 8.39 -12.93
C ILE A 26 2.96 7.13 -12.34
N TYR A 27 3.40 7.17 -11.08
CA TYR A 27 4.00 6.00 -10.44
C TYR A 27 3.07 4.79 -10.49
N PHE A 28 1.79 4.94 -10.16
CA PHE A 28 0.80 3.85 -10.19
C PHE A 28 0.60 3.30 -11.61
N SER A 29 0.64 4.14 -12.63
CA SER A 29 0.44 3.72 -14.02
C SER A 29 1.58 2.84 -14.56
N PHE A 30 2.80 2.97 -14.00
CA PHE A 30 3.96 2.16 -14.37
C PHE A 30 4.18 0.93 -13.47
N ASN A 31 3.49 0.84 -12.33
CA ASN A 31 3.66 -0.25 -11.37
C ASN A 31 2.37 -1.08 -11.29
N LYS A 32 2.38 -2.26 -11.90
CA LYS A 32 1.25 -3.19 -11.85
C LYS A 32 0.95 -3.60 -10.41
N ILE A 33 -0.32 -3.56 -10.03
CA ILE A 33 -0.74 -3.82 -8.65
C ILE A 33 -0.43 -5.26 -8.22
N GLU A 34 -0.43 -6.21 -9.13
CA GLU A 34 -0.06 -7.60 -8.89
C GLU A 34 1.39 -7.70 -8.39
N ASN A 35 2.31 -6.99 -9.06
CA ASN A 35 3.73 -6.94 -8.65
C ASN A 35 3.90 -6.22 -7.30
N VAL A 36 3.16 -5.14 -7.09
CA VAL A 36 3.17 -4.42 -5.80
C VAL A 36 2.72 -5.33 -4.66
N ARG A 37 1.72 -6.18 -4.90
CA ARG A 37 1.22 -7.17 -3.93
C ARG A 37 2.14 -8.35 -3.72
N GLY A 38 3.19 -8.50 -4.53
CA GLY A 38 4.15 -9.58 -4.43
C GLY A 38 3.69 -10.87 -5.12
N GLU A 39 2.75 -10.79 -6.06
CA GLU A 39 2.24 -11.98 -6.75
C GLU A 39 3.31 -12.68 -7.59
N GLN A 40 4.32 -11.95 -8.07
CA GLN A 40 5.48 -12.49 -8.78
C GLN A 40 6.36 -13.42 -7.93
N TYR A 41 6.23 -13.40 -6.61
CA TYR A 41 7.03 -14.25 -5.72
C TYR A 41 6.40 -15.61 -5.47
N TYR A 42 5.12 -15.82 -5.85
CA TYR A 42 4.48 -17.12 -5.75
C TYR A 42 4.93 -18.05 -6.88
N LYS A 43 5.09 -19.33 -6.59
CA LYS A 43 5.25 -20.36 -7.60
C LYS A 43 3.94 -20.58 -8.36
N ALA A 44 4.02 -20.96 -9.65
CA ALA A 44 2.85 -21.06 -10.54
C ALA A 44 1.79 -22.07 -10.06
N GLU A 45 2.20 -23.10 -9.33
CA GLU A 45 1.31 -24.05 -8.67
C GLU A 45 1.06 -23.61 -7.22
N LYS A 46 0.06 -22.78 -7.01
CA LYS A 46 -0.52 -22.60 -5.67
C LYS A 46 -1.24 -23.90 -5.29
N ALA A 47 -0.55 -24.80 -4.60
CA ALA A 47 -1.25 -25.81 -3.83
C ALA A 47 -2.01 -25.06 -2.70
N PRO A 48 -3.36 -25.14 -2.63
CA PRO A 48 -4.05 -24.58 -1.49
C PRO A 48 -3.56 -25.34 -0.26
N VAL A 49 -2.94 -24.65 0.69
CA VAL A 49 -2.69 -25.20 2.02
C VAL A 49 -4.05 -25.29 2.68
N ILE A 50 -4.73 -26.45 2.50
CA ILE A 50 -5.92 -26.80 3.27
C ILE A 50 -5.41 -27.32 4.61
N ILE A 51 -5.13 -26.41 5.53
CA ILE A 51 -5.00 -26.79 6.92
C ILE A 51 -6.41 -26.84 7.48
N GLU A 52 -6.88 -28.02 7.83
CA GLU A 52 -8.17 -28.19 8.48
C GLU A 52 -8.25 -27.28 9.72
N PRO A 53 -9.39 -26.64 10.00
CA PRO A 53 -9.55 -25.66 11.09
C PRO A 53 -9.44 -26.26 12.51
N ALA A 54 -8.94 -27.48 12.67
CA ALA A 54 -8.82 -28.17 13.93
C ALA A 54 -7.51 -27.93 14.70
N ILE A 55 -6.54 -27.21 14.13
CA ILE A 55 -5.27 -26.96 14.80
C ILE A 55 -5.39 -25.69 15.65
N GLN A 56 -5.58 -25.85 16.94
CA GLN A 56 -5.55 -24.76 17.93
C GLN A 56 -4.12 -24.30 18.30
N GLU A 57 -3.11 -25.03 17.84
CA GLU A 57 -1.70 -24.72 18.10
C GLU A 57 -1.09 -23.94 16.95
N LYS A 58 -0.23 -22.95 17.29
CA LYS A 58 0.52 -22.19 16.30
C LYS A 58 1.52 -23.11 15.60
N LEU A 59 1.68 -22.94 14.29
CA LEU A 59 2.66 -23.65 13.49
C LEU A 59 4.09 -23.40 14.04
N SER A 60 4.93 -24.42 13.96
CA SER A 60 6.35 -24.31 14.31
C SER A 60 7.10 -23.45 13.28
N GLN A 61 8.24 -22.92 13.65
CA GLN A 61 9.09 -22.15 12.73
C GLN A 61 9.45 -22.99 11.48
N GLU A 62 9.76 -24.25 11.66
CA GLU A 62 10.10 -25.16 10.58
C GLU A 62 8.95 -25.30 9.59
N SER A 63 7.73 -25.52 10.09
CA SER A 63 6.52 -25.63 9.25
C SER A 63 6.23 -24.33 8.50
N VAL A 64 6.41 -23.15 9.16
CA VAL A 64 6.25 -21.84 8.53
C VAL A 64 7.25 -21.68 7.38
N PHE A 65 8.52 -22.02 7.61
CA PHE A 65 9.56 -21.89 6.60
C PHE A 65 9.37 -22.86 5.43
N GLU A 66 8.91 -24.07 5.70
CA GLU A 66 8.57 -25.08 4.69
C GLU A 66 7.45 -24.57 3.78
N ILE A 67 6.35 -24.09 4.35
CA ILE A 67 5.21 -23.52 3.60
C ILE A 67 5.67 -22.37 2.69
N ILE A 68 6.48 -21.43 3.21
CA ILE A 68 6.97 -20.32 2.41
C ILE A 68 7.84 -20.80 1.26
N THR A 69 8.74 -21.75 1.53
CA THR A 69 9.64 -22.30 0.51
C THR A 69 8.88 -23.11 -0.55
N GLU A 70 7.81 -23.78 -0.18
CA GLU A 70 6.96 -24.53 -1.12
C GLU A 70 6.13 -23.59 -2.01
N GLN A 71 5.53 -22.54 -1.41
CA GLN A 71 4.60 -21.66 -2.12
C GLN A 71 5.30 -20.52 -2.88
N THR A 72 6.51 -20.14 -2.47
CA THR A 72 7.20 -18.97 -3.01
C THR A 72 8.62 -19.30 -3.46
N ILE A 73 9.20 -18.40 -4.23
CA ILE A 73 10.63 -18.43 -4.60
C ILE A 73 11.53 -17.78 -3.55
N LEU A 74 10.95 -17.36 -2.41
CA LEU A 74 11.62 -16.63 -1.35
C LEU A 74 12.28 -17.59 -0.36
N LYS A 75 13.42 -17.15 0.19
CA LYS A 75 14.15 -17.87 1.22
C LYS A 75 13.89 -17.23 2.59
N PRO A 76 13.17 -17.87 3.52
CA PRO A 76 12.91 -17.34 4.84
C PRO A 76 14.21 -17.30 5.68
N ILE A 77 14.36 -16.25 6.51
CA ILE A 77 15.56 -15.99 7.32
C ILE A 77 15.21 -15.99 8.80
N THR A 78 14.25 -15.16 9.21
CA THR A 78 13.82 -15.03 10.61
C THR A 78 12.31 -14.96 10.71
N ILE A 79 11.79 -15.28 11.92
CA ILE A 79 10.35 -15.23 12.20
C ILE A 79 10.11 -14.45 13.49
N GLU A 80 9.06 -13.65 13.52
CA GLU A 80 8.59 -12.87 14.65
C GLU A 80 7.07 -13.00 14.75
N LEU A 81 6.54 -13.21 15.96
CA LEU A 81 5.09 -13.20 16.20
C LEU A 81 4.62 -11.78 16.48
N ILE A 82 3.58 -11.35 15.76
CA ILE A 82 2.91 -10.06 15.94
C ILE A 82 1.53 -10.32 16.54
N GLU A 83 1.27 -9.78 17.71
CA GLU A 83 0.00 -9.93 18.43
C GLU A 83 -0.77 -8.62 18.58
N GLU A 84 -0.09 -7.47 18.37
CA GLU A 84 -0.70 -6.15 18.55
C GLU A 84 -0.79 -5.37 17.25
N PRO A 85 -1.89 -4.64 17.01
CA PRO A 85 -2.03 -3.78 15.85
C PRO A 85 -1.15 -2.54 15.99
N LYS A 86 -0.52 -2.13 14.88
CA LYS A 86 0.25 -0.88 14.81
C LYS A 86 -0.21 -0.04 13.63
N LYS A 87 -0.60 1.20 13.90
CA LYS A 87 -0.99 2.17 12.87
C LYS A 87 0.12 2.37 11.84
N GLY A 88 -0.25 2.44 10.55
CA GLY A 88 0.70 2.62 9.47
C GLY A 88 1.66 1.46 9.23
N SER A 89 1.45 0.32 9.90
CA SER A 89 2.26 -0.89 9.69
C SER A 89 2.02 -1.51 8.31
N GLU A 90 2.95 -2.36 7.87
CA GLU A 90 2.83 -3.13 6.62
C GLU A 90 1.72 -4.19 6.68
N TYR A 91 1.29 -4.57 7.87
CA TYR A 91 0.23 -5.57 8.13
C TYR A 91 -1.10 -4.96 8.57
N ARG A 92 -1.24 -3.62 8.52
CA ARG A 92 -2.50 -2.96 8.86
C ARG A 92 -3.69 -3.53 8.09
N GLY A 93 -4.84 -3.61 8.73
CA GLY A 93 -6.06 -4.20 8.14
C GLY A 93 -6.03 -5.72 7.99
N ARG A 94 -5.06 -6.40 8.64
CA ARG A 94 -5.00 -7.87 8.71
C ARG A 94 -5.39 -8.34 10.10
N ASP A 95 -6.01 -9.52 10.15
CA ASP A 95 -6.35 -10.17 11.41
C ASP A 95 -5.08 -10.62 12.13
N LEU A 96 -5.06 -10.44 13.45
CA LEU A 96 -3.96 -10.86 14.33
C LEU A 96 -4.37 -12.11 15.13
N PRO A 97 -3.42 -12.91 15.58
CA PRO A 97 -1.97 -12.76 15.44
C PRO A 97 -1.45 -13.10 14.04
N LEU A 98 -0.24 -12.62 13.71
CA LEU A 98 0.47 -12.93 12.47
C LEU A 98 1.92 -13.32 12.74
N TYR A 99 2.45 -14.23 11.98
CA TYR A 99 3.89 -14.36 11.81
C TYR A 99 4.37 -13.34 10.78
N LYS A 100 5.41 -12.58 11.15
CA LYS A 100 6.21 -11.79 10.23
C LYS A 100 7.49 -12.56 9.97
N VAL A 101 7.71 -12.96 8.74
CA VAL A 101 8.91 -13.66 8.31
C VAL A 101 9.72 -12.73 7.44
N LEU A 102 10.97 -12.44 7.83
CA LEU A 102 11.94 -11.83 6.95
C LEU A 102 12.42 -12.88 5.96
N ALA A 103 12.36 -12.57 4.69
CA ALA A 103 12.79 -13.43 3.62
C ALA A 103 13.62 -12.67 2.58
N GLU A 104 14.38 -13.38 1.78
CA GLU A 104 15.23 -12.86 0.72
C GLU A 104 14.80 -13.45 -0.63
N ASN A 105 14.80 -12.63 -1.67
CA ASN A 105 14.60 -13.10 -3.04
C ASN A 105 15.95 -13.51 -3.69
N THR A 106 15.89 -13.96 -4.93
CA THR A 106 17.08 -14.40 -5.71
C THR A 106 18.08 -13.27 -5.98
N ASP A 107 17.65 -12.02 -5.91
CA ASP A 107 18.46 -10.83 -6.16
C ASP A 107 19.07 -10.24 -4.87
N GLY A 108 18.81 -10.86 -3.72
CA GLY A 108 19.30 -10.40 -2.42
C GLY A 108 18.44 -9.27 -1.79
N GLU A 109 17.22 -9.03 -2.30
CA GLU A 109 16.31 -8.07 -1.70
C GLU A 109 15.59 -8.69 -0.50
N GLU A 110 15.58 -7.98 0.62
CA GLU A 110 14.83 -8.36 1.81
C GLU A 110 13.35 -7.96 1.72
N LEU A 111 12.48 -8.93 2.02
CA LEU A 111 11.03 -8.78 2.04
C LEU A 111 10.44 -9.23 3.35
N ASN A 112 9.29 -8.66 3.74
CA ASN A 112 8.49 -9.16 4.84
C ASN A 112 7.32 -9.98 4.31
N ILE A 113 7.18 -11.21 4.80
CA ILE A 113 6.03 -12.09 4.55
C ILE A 113 5.19 -12.09 5.83
N TYR A 114 3.90 -11.87 5.68
CA TYR A 114 2.93 -11.97 6.77
C TYR A 114 2.07 -13.21 6.57
N GLN A 115 2.05 -14.09 7.57
CA GLN A 115 1.42 -15.41 7.49
C GLN A 115 0.54 -15.65 8.70
N ASN A 116 -0.62 -16.27 8.50
CA ASN A 116 -1.48 -16.71 9.59
C ASN A 116 -0.79 -17.84 10.36
N PRO A 117 -0.61 -17.71 11.69
CA PRO A 117 0.15 -18.70 12.47
C PRO A 117 -0.55 -20.04 12.65
N TYR A 118 -1.84 -20.14 12.36
CA TYR A 118 -2.63 -21.35 12.52
C TYR A 118 -2.88 -22.06 11.18
N SER A 119 -3.23 -21.30 10.15
CA SER A 119 -3.52 -21.86 8.83
C SER A 119 -2.32 -21.94 7.90
N GLY A 120 -1.24 -21.23 8.19
CA GLY A 120 -0.10 -21.11 7.28
C GLY A 120 -0.38 -20.27 6.02
N GLU A 121 -1.56 -19.63 5.92
CA GLU A 121 -1.89 -18.77 4.78
C GLU A 121 -0.99 -17.54 4.72
N ILE A 122 -0.36 -17.32 3.57
CA ILE A 122 0.40 -16.08 3.32
C ILE A 122 -0.61 -14.97 2.99
N VAL A 123 -0.82 -14.05 3.92
CA VAL A 123 -1.80 -12.96 3.80
C VAL A 123 -1.22 -11.70 3.16
N ALA A 124 0.10 -11.55 3.15
CA ALA A 124 0.75 -10.43 2.48
C ALA A 124 2.26 -10.66 2.27
N ILE A 125 2.79 -10.15 1.16
CA ILE A 125 4.22 -10.01 0.89
C ILE A 125 4.51 -8.52 0.69
N ARG A 126 5.55 -8.00 1.34
CA ARG A 126 5.92 -6.57 1.36
C ARG A 126 7.37 -6.39 0.96
N SER A 127 7.56 -6.01 -0.31
CA SER A 127 8.84 -5.67 -0.91
C SER A 127 9.13 -4.17 -0.80
N GLN A 128 10.30 -3.74 -1.24
CA GLN A 128 10.62 -2.32 -1.39
C GLN A 128 9.67 -1.62 -2.38
N GLN A 129 9.27 -2.30 -3.47
CA GLN A 129 8.28 -1.76 -4.40
C GLN A 129 6.94 -1.47 -3.71
N TRP A 130 6.49 -2.38 -2.82
CA TRP A 130 5.29 -2.15 -2.02
C TRP A 130 5.43 -0.93 -1.10
N ARG A 131 6.59 -0.76 -0.44
CA ARG A 131 6.84 0.37 0.48
C ARG A 131 6.78 1.71 -0.24
N ILE A 132 7.35 1.78 -1.45
CA ILE A 132 7.30 3.00 -2.28
C ILE A 132 5.85 3.25 -2.74
N TRP A 133 5.14 2.21 -3.18
CA TRP A 133 3.74 2.32 -3.58
C TRP A 133 2.87 2.83 -2.43
N ASP A 134 3.05 2.29 -1.24
CA ASP A 134 2.34 2.67 -0.04
C ASP A 134 2.62 4.14 0.39
N LEU A 135 3.87 4.58 0.23
CA LEU A 135 4.24 5.98 0.43
C LEU A 135 3.54 6.92 -0.57
N MET A 136 3.54 6.55 -1.86
CA MET A 136 2.84 7.31 -2.90
C MET A 136 1.33 7.33 -2.67
N TRP A 137 0.77 6.22 -2.19
CA TRP A 137 -0.62 6.14 -1.79
C TRP A 137 -0.95 7.09 -0.64
N GLY A 138 -0.14 7.13 0.41
CA GLY A 138 -0.31 8.07 1.52
C GLY A 138 -0.31 9.54 1.06
N PHE A 139 0.56 9.92 0.13
CA PHE A 139 0.56 11.25 -0.50
C PHE A 139 -0.70 11.48 -1.34
N HIS A 140 -1.15 10.46 -2.07
CA HIS A 140 -2.31 10.56 -2.94
C HIS A 140 -3.60 10.81 -2.15
N ILE A 141 -3.82 10.06 -1.07
CA ILE A 141 -5.01 10.20 -0.23
C ILE A 141 -4.85 11.23 0.89
N MET A 142 -3.69 11.90 1.00
CA MET A 142 -3.39 12.88 2.06
C MET A 142 -3.49 12.30 3.48
N ASP A 143 -3.18 11.02 3.63
CA ASP A 143 -3.02 10.32 4.90
C ASP A 143 -1.59 9.78 5.01
N TRP A 144 -0.72 10.54 5.66
CA TRP A 144 0.71 10.22 5.77
C TRP A 144 1.06 9.30 6.92
N VAL A 145 0.11 9.06 7.84
CA VAL A 145 0.32 8.29 9.07
C VAL A 145 -0.19 6.86 8.93
N GLU A 146 -1.48 6.71 8.68
CA GLU A 146 -2.14 5.39 8.60
C GLU A 146 -2.13 4.85 7.18
N ARG A 147 -2.20 5.72 6.17
CA ARG A 147 -2.19 5.43 4.73
C ARG A 147 -3.31 4.51 4.28
N ASP A 148 -4.46 4.59 4.93
CA ASP A 148 -5.65 3.80 4.60
C ASP A 148 -6.96 4.59 4.77
N ASN A 149 -6.92 5.77 5.42
CA ASN A 149 -8.09 6.60 5.65
C ASN A 149 -8.38 7.53 4.45
N ILE A 150 -9.20 7.05 3.51
CA ILE A 150 -9.70 7.86 2.39
C ILE A 150 -10.77 8.85 2.86
N ASP A 151 -11.46 8.57 3.96
CA ASP A 151 -12.52 9.43 4.50
C ASP A 151 -11.97 10.55 5.40
N ASN A 152 -10.92 11.24 4.97
CA ASN A 152 -10.35 12.35 5.71
C ASN A 152 -10.77 13.71 5.16
N ILE A 153 -10.87 14.68 6.08
CA ILE A 153 -11.36 16.03 5.76
C ILE A 153 -10.39 16.79 4.84
N LEU A 154 -9.09 16.54 4.96
CA LEU A 154 -8.07 17.22 4.19
C LEU A 154 -8.18 16.86 2.70
N LEU A 155 -8.32 15.57 2.39
CA LEU A 155 -8.55 15.07 1.04
C LEU A 155 -9.81 15.69 0.43
N LYS A 156 -10.92 15.74 1.18
CA LYS A 156 -12.19 16.34 0.74
C LYS A 156 -12.02 17.83 0.41
N ILE A 157 -11.39 18.60 1.30
CA ILE A 157 -11.16 20.04 1.09
C ILE A 157 -10.31 20.28 -0.17
N PHE A 158 -9.18 19.59 -0.31
CA PHE A 158 -8.30 19.77 -1.46
C PHE A 158 -8.95 19.31 -2.77
N SER A 159 -9.77 18.27 -2.76
CA SER A 159 -10.53 17.83 -3.92
C SER A 159 -11.52 18.90 -4.40
N PHE A 160 -12.27 19.54 -3.49
CA PHE A 160 -13.18 20.63 -3.85
C PHE A 160 -12.42 21.88 -4.35
N ILE A 161 -11.30 22.23 -3.73
CA ILE A 161 -10.49 23.37 -4.17
C ILE A 161 -9.87 23.07 -5.55
N ALA A 162 -9.41 21.85 -5.80
CA ALA A 162 -8.90 21.44 -7.10
C ALA A 162 -9.97 21.53 -8.19
N LEU A 163 -11.19 21.03 -7.90
CA LEU A 163 -12.33 21.15 -8.81
C LEU A 163 -12.66 22.62 -9.10
N PHE A 164 -12.76 23.47 -8.05
CA PHE A 164 -12.99 24.90 -8.23
C PHE A 164 -11.89 25.55 -9.08
N THR A 165 -10.63 25.20 -8.85
CA THR A 165 -9.48 25.71 -9.63
C THR A 165 -9.61 25.35 -11.10
N ALA A 166 -9.93 24.07 -11.40
CA ALA A 166 -10.12 23.62 -12.77
C ALA A 166 -11.28 24.35 -13.48
N VAL A 167 -12.44 24.42 -12.85
CA VAL A 167 -13.62 25.10 -13.41
C VAL A 167 -13.38 26.59 -13.61
N SER A 168 -12.80 27.28 -12.60
CA SER A 168 -12.51 28.72 -12.71
C SER A 168 -11.44 28.99 -13.77
N GLY A 169 -10.48 28.13 -13.99
CA GLY A 169 -9.50 28.21 -15.06
C GLY A 169 -10.13 28.16 -16.44
N ILE A 170 -11.05 27.21 -16.65
CA ILE A 170 -11.84 27.09 -17.91
C ILE A 170 -12.65 28.36 -18.15
N VAL A 171 -13.37 28.85 -17.14
CA VAL A 171 -14.17 30.09 -17.25
C VAL A 171 -13.30 31.28 -17.59
N LEU A 172 -12.12 31.42 -16.97
CA LEU A 172 -11.21 32.52 -17.22
C LEU A 172 -10.55 32.46 -18.61
N PHE A 173 -10.38 31.27 -19.18
CA PHE A 173 -9.86 31.06 -20.52
C PHE A 173 -10.81 31.70 -21.57
N PHE A 174 -12.12 31.51 -21.44
CA PHE A 174 -13.12 32.04 -22.36
C PHE A 174 -13.54 33.48 -22.05
N LYS A 175 -13.16 34.03 -20.89
CA LYS A 175 -13.53 35.41 -20.51
C LYS A 175 -12.55 36.41 -21.11
N PRO A 176 -13.04 37.37 -21.92
CA PRO A 176 -12.18 38.43 -22.49
C PRO A 176 -11.48 39.23 -21.37
N LYS A 177 -10.32 39.80 -21.71
CA LYS A 177 -9.50 40.60 -20.78
C LYS A 177 -10.20 41.88 -20.37
#